data_1286848598c7e7de16ad92a56726a068
#
_entry.id   1286848598c7e7de16ad92a56726a068
#
_cell.length_a   1.000
_cell.length_b   1.000
_cell.length_c   1.000
_cell.angle_alpha   90.00
_cell.angle_beta   90.00
_cell.angle_gamma   90.00
#
_symmetry.space_group_name_H-M   'P 1'
#
loop_
_entity.id
_entity.type
_entity.pdbx_description
1 polymer ?
#
loop_
_entity_poly.entity_id
_entity_poly.type
_entity_poly.pdbx_seq_one_letter_code
_entity_poly.pdbx_strand_id
1 'polypeptide(L)'
;MSLLSIDNLSVNVETSGEERTVLNGLKLQINPGEVHAIMGPNGSGKSTLAHVVARKPGYSIQSGMILLKNQPINEMEPEEVAQLGLFLGFQYPVEIPGVSNMEFLKASSDSVNKAQSKEPESTTDFMKRVRSIASSLDLDQEFLKRGVNEGFSGGEKKRNEILQMLVLKPDLAVLDETDSGLDIDALKTVSNGVNAFRDSSNGVLLITHYQRLLDYVVPDFVHVLSEGKIIQSGDKSLALKLESKGYAWLT
;
A
#
# COMPACT_ATOMS: atom_id res chain seq x y z
N MET A 1 1.81 -20.83 -1.47
CA MET A 1 0.48 -20.20 -1.22
C MET A 1 0.64 -18.73 -1.52
N SER A 2 -0.29 -18.11 -2.27
CA SER A 2 -0.24 -16.69 -2.60
C SER A 2 -0.58 -15.82 -1.37
N LEU A 3 0.01 -14.64 -1.27
CA LEU A 3 -0.39 -13.62 -0.30
C LEU A 3 -1.70 -12.97 -0.72
N LEU A 4 -1.78 -12.53 -1.98
CA LEU A 4 -2.97 -11.96 -2.57
C LEU A 4 -3.35 -12.74 -3.83
N SER A 5 -4.62 -13.07 -3.96
CA SER A 5 -5.18 -13.62 -5.20
C SER A 5 -6.48 -12.91 -5.53
N ILE A 6 -6.54 -12.30 -6.70
CA ILE A 6 -7.72 -11.64 -7.24
C ILE A 6 -8.11 -12.37 -8.51
N ASP A 7 -9.34 -12.89 -8.56
CA ASP A 7 -9.86 -13.58 -9.75
C ASP A 7 -11.14 -12.91 -10.22
N ASN A 8 -11.11 -12.47 -11.49
CA ASN A 8 -12.23 -11.92 -12.24
C ASN A 8 -13.00 -10.79 -11.52
N LEU A 9 -12.27 -9.90 -10.83
CA LEU A 9 -12.82 -8.84 -10.01
C LEU A 9 -13.43 -7.71 -10.86
N SER A 10 -14.73 -7.45 -10.65
CA SER A 10 -15.42 -6.29 -11.23
C SER A 10 -16.03 -5.44 -10.12
N VAL A 11 -15.80 -4.12 -10.20
CA VAL A 11 -16.15 -3.16 -9.15
C VAL A 11 -16.80 -1.94 -9.75
N ASN A 12 -17.91 -1.53 -9.12
CA ASN A 12 -18.57 -0.25 -9.40
C ASN A 12 -18.24 0.78 -8.32
N VAL A 13 -18.25 2.04 -8.73
CA VAL A 13 -18.24 3.19 -7.83
C VAL A 13 -19.46 4.05 -8.13
N GLU A 14 -20.11 4.55 -7.11
CA GLU A 14 -21.18 5.51 -7.25
C GLU A 14 -20.59 6.93 -7.28
N THR A 15 -20.86 7.67 -8.34
CA THR A 15 -20.45 9.07 -8.49
C THR A 15 -21.67 9.88 -8.94
N SER A 16 -22.09 10.84 -8.12
CA SER A 16 -23.24 11.72 -8.43
C SER A 16 -24.55 10.98 -8.73
N GLY A 17 -24.77 9.82 -8.10
CA GLY A 17 -25.99 8.99 -8.29
C GLY A 17 -25.93 8.07 -9.51
N GLU A 18 -24.82 8.02 -10.23
CA GLU A 18 -24.59 7.07 -11.33
C GLU A 18 -23.57 6.02 -10.94
N GLU A 19 -23.88 4.76 -11.16
CA GLU A 19 -22.93 3.65 -11.01
C GLU A 19 -22.03 3.56 -12.25
N ARG A 20 -20.72 3.53 -12.01
CA ARG A 20 -19.71 3.33 -13.04
C ARG A 20 -18.81 2.15 -12.71
N THR A 21 -18.65 1.23 -13.65
CA THR A 21 -17.67 0.16 -13.54
C THR A 21 -16.25 0.72 -13.70
N VAL A 22 -15.41 0.50 -12.69
CA VAL A 22 -14.02 0.98 -12.65
C VAL A 22 -13.01 -0.16 -12.76
N LEU A 23 -13.31 -1.33 -12.18
CA LEU A 23 -12.55 -2.56 -12.41
C LEU A 23 -13.44 -3.54 -13.17
N ASN A 24 -12.88 -4.26 -14.14
CA ASN A 24 -13.65 -5.09 -15.06
C ASN A 24 -12.94 -6.42 -15.34
N GLY A 25 -13.22 -7.43 -14.54
CA GLY A 25 -12.65 -8.76 -14.68
C GLY A 25 -11.14 -8.83 -14.37
N LEU A 26 -10.66 -7.99 -13.42
CA LEU A 26 -9.25 -7.91 -13.05
C LEU A 26 -8.77 -9.21 -12.41
N LYS A 27 -7.56 -9.65 -12.83
CA LYS A 27 -6.85 -10.79 -12.25
C LYS A 27 -5.46 -10.36 -11.82
N LEU A 28 -5.07 -10.71 -10.59
CA LEU A 28 -3.75 -10.44 -10.04
C LEU A 28 -3.40 -11.48 -8.98
N GLN A 29 -2.16 -11.95 -8.99
CA GLN A 29 -1.65 -12.82 -7.94
C GLN A 29 -0.30 -12.29 -7.46
N ILE A 30 -0.11 -12.26 -6.14
CA ILE A 30 1.14 -11.87 -5.47
C ILE A 30 1.54 -12.99 -4.52
N ASN A 31 2.77 -13.49 -4.66
CA ASN A 31 3.31 -14.49 -3.76
C ASN A 31 4.21 -13.87 -2.68
N PRO A 32 4.52 -14.59 -1.60
CA PRO A 32 5.52 -14.14 -0.63
C PRO A 32 6.87 -13.84 -1.29
N GLY A 33 7.51 -12.76 -0.87
CA GLY A 33 8.80 -12.28 -1.38
C GLY A 33 8.71 -11.42 -2.63
N GLU A 34 7.54 -11.31 -3.28
CA GLU A 34 7.40 -10.59 -4.54
C GLU A 34 7.07 -9.11 -4.34
N VAL A 35 7.63 -8.28 -5.22
CA VAL A 35 7.28 -6.87 -5.41
C VAL A 35 6.63 -6.69 -6.76
N HIS A 36 5.38 -6.29 -6.75
CA HIS A 36 4.61 -5.97 -7.93
C HIS A 36 4.42 -4.47 -8.08
N ALA A 37 4.46 -3.97 -9.31
CA ALA A 37 4.13 -2.59 -9.62
C ALA A 37 2.92 -2.53 -10.55
N ILE A 38 1.93 -1.70 -10.23
CA ILE A 38 0.82 -1.36 -11.11
C ILE A 38 1.08 0.02 -11.69
N MET A 39 1.18 0.09 -13.01
CA MET A 39 1.28 1.33 -13.78
C MET A 39 0.06 1.46 -14.69
N GLY A 40 -0.20 2.66 -15.16
CA GLY A 40 -1.34 2.91 -16.07
C GLY A 40 -1.74 4.37 -16.10
N PRO A 41 -2.52 4.79 -17.11
CA PRO A 41 -2.98 6.18 -17.23
C PRO A 41 -3.87 6.59 -16.05
N ASN A 42 -4.08 7.90 -15.88
CA ASN A 42 -5.03 8.40 -14.90
C ASN A 42 -6.45 7.90 -15.20
N GLY A 43 -7.18 7.53 -14.16
CA GLY A 43 -8.53 6.97 -14.30
C GLY A 43 -8.59 5.49 -14.71
N SER A 44 -7.46 4.78 -14.83
CA SER A 44 -7.45 3.34 -15.18
C SER A 44 -7.96 2.40 -14.10
N GLY A 45 -8.12 2.87 -12.84
CA GLY A 45 -8.59 2.08 -11.71
C GLY A 45 -7.51 1.69 -10.68
N LYS A 46 -6.29 2.26 -10.76
CA LYS A 46 -5.18 1.90 -9.86
C LYS A 46 -5.51 2.11 -8.38
N SER A 47 -5.88 3.33 -7.98
CA SER A 47 -6.26 3.63 -6.59
C SER A 47 -7.55 2.93 -6.17
N THR A 48 -8.47 2.67 -7.12
CA THR A 48 -9.65 1.83 -6.87
C THR A 48 -9.22 0.42 -6.47
N LEU A 49 -8.25 -0.18 -7.16
CA LEU A 49 -7.73 -1.49 -6.81
C LEU A 49 -7.17 -1.51 -5.37
N ALA A 50 -6.32 -0.53 -5.01
CA ALA A 50 -5.78 -0.41 -3.65
C ALA A 50 -6.89 -0.29 -2.59
N HIS A 51 -7.85 0.58 -2.84
CA HIS A 51 -8.97 0.83 -1.91
C HIS A 51 -9.87 -0.39 -1.74
N VAL A 52 -10.18 -1.10 -2.84
CA VAL A 52 -11.03 -2.30 -2.81
C VAL A 52 -10.35 -3.46 -2.09
N VAL A 53 -9.04 -3.66 -2.32
CA VAL A 53 -8.25 -4.68 -1.59
C VAL A 53 -8.19 -4.38 -0.10
N ALA A 54 -8.11 -3.09 0.28
CA ALA A 54 -8.18 -2.67 1.68
C ALA A 54 -9.61 -2.56 2.24
N ARG A 55 -10.63 -2.93 1.47
CA ARG A 55 -12.05 -2.88 1.85
C ARG A 55 -12.56 -1.48 2.23
N LYS A 56 -11.93 -0.42 1.68
CA LYS A 56 -12.40 0.94 1.92
C LYS A 56 -13.86 1.09 1.47
N PRO A 57 -14.75 1.69 2.30
CA PRO A 57 -16.15 1.92 1.93
C PRO A 57 -16.32 2.76 0.66
N GLY A 58 -17.46 2.61 -0.03
CA GLY A 58 -17.80 3.38 -1.23
C GLY A 58 -17.51 2.65 -2.54
N TYR A 59 -17.11 1.38 -2.48
CA TYR A 59 -16.90 0.51 -3.65
C TYR A 59 -17.81 -0.70 -3.58
N SER A 60 -18.50 -1.03 -4.68
CA SER A 60 -19.41 -2.17 -4.79
C SER A 60 -18.76 -3.26 -5.65
N ILE A 61 -18.41 -4.40 -5.03
CA ILE A 61 -17.90 -5.58 -5.75
C ILE A 61 -19.09 -6.24 -6.44
N GLN A 62 -19.10 -6.24 -7.78
CA GLN A 62 -20.16 -6.84 -8.58
C GLN A 62 -19.91 -8.32 -8.85
N SER A 63 -18.66 -8.71 -9.03
CA SER A 63 -18.25 -10.10 -9.25
C SER A 63 -16.77 -10.30 -8.91
N GLY A 64 -16.38 -11.56 -8.82
CA GLY A 64 -15.00 -11.96 -8.54
C GLY A 64 -14.71 -12.18 -7.07
N MET A 65 -13.50 -12.68 -6.80
CA MET A 65 -13.05 -13.07 -5.47
C MET A 65 -11.71 -12.44 -5.16
N ILE A 66 -11.57 -11.92 -3.95
CA ILE A 66 -10.29 -11.46 -3.41
C ILE A 66 -9.94 -12.35 -2.23
N LEU A 67 -8.79 -13.02 -2.32
CA LEU A 67 -8.24 -13.84 -1.25
C LEU A 67 -6.98 -13.18 -0.71
N LEU A 68 -6.92 -12.95 0.59
CA LEU A 68 -5.71 -12.56 1.32
C LEU A 68 -5.28 -13.74 2.19
N LYS A 69 -4.08 -14.29 1.96
CA LYS A 69 -3.59 -15.51 2.66
C LYS A 69 -4.60 -16.68 2.57
N ASN A 70 -5.22 -16.87 1.39
CA ASN A 70 -6.28 -17.83 1.09
C ASN A 70 -7.61 -17.64 1.87
N GLN A 71 -7.79 -16.51 2.54
CA GLN A 71 -9.07 -16.15 3.19
C GLN A 71 -9.82 -15.16 2.30
N PRO A 72 -11.12 -15.39 2.02
CA PRO A 72 -11.92 -14.45 1.24
C PRO A 72 -12.17 -13.18 2.06
N ILE A 73 -11.87 -12.02 1.46
CA ILE A 73 -11.99 -10.73 2.14
C ILE A 73 -13.15 -9.88 1.60
N ASN A 74 -13.93 -10.38 0.66
CA ASN A 74 -14.99 -9.60 0.00
C ASN A 74 -16.03 -9.01 0.96
N GLU A 75 -16.32 -9.70 2.06
CA GLU A 75 -17.32 -9.28 3.06
C GLU A 75 -16.69 -8.83 4.39
N MET A 76 -15.36 -8.75 4.47
CA MET A 76 -14.68 -8.29 5.67
C MET A 76 -14.74 -6.77 5.80
N GLU A 77 -14.71 -6.29 7.04
CA GLU A 77 -14.52 -4.87 7.33
C GLU A 77 -13.04 -4.46 7.17
N PRO A 78 -12.74 -3.17 6.93
CA PRO A 78 -11.36 -2.70 6.73
C PRO A 78 -10.40 -3.08 7.86
N GLU A 79 -10.85 -3.01 9.11
CA GLU A 79 -10.06 -3.39 10.29
C GLU A 79 -9.76 -4.89 10.35
N GLU A 80 -10.67 -5.75 9.89
CA GLU A 80 -10.45 -7.19 9.82
C GLU A 80 -9.36 -7.53 8.79
N VAL A 81 -9.40 -6.86 7.63
CA VAL A 81 -8.38 -7.02 6.59
C VAL A 81 -7.01 -6.51 7.06
N ALA A 82 -6.97 -5.38 7.78
CA ALA A 82 -5.75 -4.87 8.38
C ALA A 82 -5.18 -5.83 9.44
N GLN A 83 -6.03 -6.41 10.31
CA GLN A 83 -5.65 -7.41 11.30
C GLN A 83 -5.17 -8.72 10.67
N LEU A 84 -5.70 -9.07 9.50
CA LEU A 84 -5.25 -10.23 8.72
C LEU A 84 -3.84 -10.05 8.15
N GLY A 85 -3.34 -8.81 8.07
CA GLY A 85 -1.97 -8.49 7.70
C GLY A 85 -1.83 -7.65 6.43
N LEU A 86 -2.87 -6.90 6.03
CA LEU A 86 -2.77 -5.93 4.93
C LEU A 86 -2.48 -4.53 5.48
N PHE A 87 -1.59 -3.82 4.81
CA PHE A 87 -1.33 -2.40 5.04
C PHE A 87 -1.64 -1.62 3.77
N LEU A 88 -2.36 -0.51 3.90
CA LEU A 88 -2.59 0.44 2.81
C LEU A 88 -1.86 1.75 3.09
N GLY A 89 -0.88 2.08 2.24
CA GLY A 89 -0.32 3.42 2.14
C GLY A 89 -1.19 4.27 1.23
N PHE A 90 -1.70 5.38 1.76
CA PHE A 90 -2.63 6.26 1.05
C PHE A 90 -1.93 7.24 0.13
N GLN A 91 -2.52 7.57 -1.00
CA GLN A 91 -2.07 8.67 -1.84
C GLN A 91 -1.98 9.98 -1.03
N TYR A 92 -2.98 10.26 -0.21
CA TYR A 92 -3.03 11.41 0.70
C TYR A 92 -3.23 10.92 2.14
N PRO A 93 -2.15 10.79 2.94
CA PRO A 93 -2.25 10.35 4.33
C PRO A 93 -3.11 11.30 5.17
N VAL A 94 -4.06 10.73 5.92
CA VAL A 94 -5.03 11.47 6.73
C VAL A 94 -4.40 11.98 8.01
N GLU A 95 -4.86 13.14 8.50
CA GLU A 95 -4.52 13.67 9.81
C GLU A 95 -5.50 13.15 10.88
N ILE A 96 -4.99 12.76 12.04
CA ILE A 96 -5.80 12.36 13.20
C ILE A 96 -5.39 13.26 14.38
N PRO A 97 -5.99 14.44 14.52
CA PRO A 97 -5.67 15.36 15.61
C PRO A 97 -5.97 14.75 16.98
N GLY A 98 -5.12 15.06 17.96
CA GLY A 98 -5.34 14.63 19.35
C GLY A 98 -4.96 13.17 19.66
N VAL A 99 -4.55 12.38 18.67
CA VAL A 99 -3.99 11.02 18.86
C VAL A 99 -2.53 11.05 18.45
N SER A 100 -1.61 10.89 19.39
CA SER A 100 -0.18 10.90 19.06
C SER A 100 0.22 9.72 18.18
N ASN A 101 1.24 9.92 17.31
CA ASN A 101 1.78 8.82 16.48
C ASN A 101 2.17 7.61 17.33
N MET A 102 2.78 7.83 18.50
CA MET A 102 3.19 6.74 19.39
C MET A 102 1.99 5.92 19.91
N GLU A 103 0.93 6.61 20.35
CA GLU A 103 -0.30 5.95 20.83
C GLU A 103 -1.02 5.22 19.70
N PHE A 104 -1.14 5.86 18.53
CA PHE A 104 -1.73 5.24 17.35
C PHE A 104 -0.98 3.96 16.94
N LEU A 105 0.36 4.04 16.84
CA LEU A 105 1.20 2.90 16.49
C LEU A 105 1.09 1.77 17.52
N LYS A 106 1.05 2.11 18.82
CA LYS A 106 0.92 1.09 19.88
C LYS A 106 -0.44 0.40 19.82
N ALA A 107 -1.52 1.17 19.73
CA ALA A 107 -2.87 0.63 19.65
C ALA A 107 -3.06 -0.25 18.41
N SER A 108 -2.56 0.19 17.24
CA SER A 108 -2.62 -0.57 15.99
C SER A 108 -1.81 -1.87 16.08
N SER A 109 -0.57 -1.79 16.61
CA SER A 109 0.28 -2.98 16.79
C SER A 109 -0.34 -3.99 17.75
N ASP A 110 -0.92 -3.54 18.86
CA ASP A 110 -1.58 -4.42 19.83
C ASP A 110 -2.82 -5.08 19.23
N SER A 111 -3.60 -4.34 18.43
CA SER A 111 -4.77 -4.87 17.71
C SER A 111 -4.39 -5.99 16.74
N VAL A 112 -3.37 -5.76 15.91
CA VAL A 112 -2.86 -6.76 14.95
C VAL A 112 -2.30 -7.98 15.68
N ASN A 113 -1.45 -7.78 16.70
CA ASN A 113 -0.86 -8.87 17.47
C ASN A 113 -1.94 -9.72 18.15
N LYS A 114 -2.95 -9.09 18.75
CA LYS A 114 -4.07 -9.81 19.37
C LYS A 114 -4.84 -10.65 18.35
N ALA A 115 -5.18 -10.09 17.19
CA ALA A 115 -5.90 -10.82 16.14
C ALA A 115 -5.08 -12.00 15.59
N GLN A 116 -3.76 -11.86 15.52
CA GLN A 116 -2.82 -12.89 15.04
C GLN A 116 -2.32 -13.83 16.16
N SER A 117 -2.86 -13.74 17.37
CA SER A 117 -2.45 -14.55 18.54
C SER A 117 -0.94 -14.47 18.84
N LYS A 118 -0.35 -13.30 18.59
CA LYS A 118 1.07 -13.02 18.92
C LYS A 118 1.19 -12.50 20.35
N GLU A 119 2.28 -12.82 21.01
CA GLU A 119 2.59 -12.28 22.34
C GLU A 119 2.74 -10.75 22.30
N PRO A 120 2.18 -10.00 23.28
CA PRO A 120 2.29 -8.56 23.31
C PRO A 120 3.74 -8.12 23.60
N GLU A 121 4.23 -7.16 22.83
CA GLU A 121 5.52 -6.53 23.07
C GLU A 121 5.45 -5.58 24.28
N SER A 122 6.48 -5.56 25.13
CA SER A 122 6.53 -4.63 26.24
C SER A 122 6.50 -3.17 25.73
N THR A 123 5.83 -2.28 26.46
CA THR A 123 5.76 -0.86 26.08
C THR A 123 7.16 -0.24 25.92
N THR A 124 8.11 -0.61 26.76
CA THR A 124 9.48 -0.09 26.70
C THR A 124 10.20 -0.54 25.42
N ASP A 125 10.09 -1.81 25.06
CA ASP A 125 10.75 -2.33 23.86
C ASP A 125 10.08 -1.83 22.59
N PHE A 126 8.75 -1.73 22.59
CA PHE A 126 7.98 -1.09 21.52
C PHE A 126 8.45 0.36 21.27
N MET A 127 8.53 1.19 22.33
CA MET A 127 8.98 2.58 22.19
C MET A 127 10.42 2.69 21.67
N LYS A 128 11.34 1.81 22.11
CA LYS A 128 12.71 1.77 21.60
C LYS A 128 12.73 1.42 20.10
N ARG A 129 11.96 0.41 19.71
CA ARG A 129 11.85 -0.03 18.31
C ARG A 129 11.28 1.08 17.41
N VAL A 130 10.17 1.70 17.80
CA VAL A 130 9.57 2.81 17.04
C VAL A 130 10.55 3.97 16.87
N ARG A 131 11.26 4.37 17.93
CA ARG A 131 12.27 5.44 17.87
C ARG A 131 13.42 5.09 16.92
N SER A 132 13.89 3.86 16.95
CA SER A 132 14.96 3.39 16.06
C SER A 132 14.53 3.45 14.59
N ILE A 133 13.30 2.99 14.28
CA ILE A 133 12.75 3.04 12.93
C ILE A 133 12.54 4.50 12.49
N ALA A 134 11.97 5.36 13.35
CA ALA A 134 11.79 6.78 13.03
C ALA A 134 13.12 7.46 12.69
N SER A 135 14.17 7.18 13.45
CA SER A 135 15.53 7.70 13.16
C SER A 135 16.07 7.20 11.81
N SER A 136 15.82 5.95 11.42
CA SER A 136 16.25 5.42 10.11
C SER A 136 15.50 6.04 8.91
N LEU A 137 14.38 6.70 9.18
CA LEU A 137 13.56 7.40 8.18
C LEU A 137 13.75 8.93 8.23
N ASP A 138 14.77 9.41 8.93
CA ASP A 138 15.03 10.85 9.12
C ASP A 138 13.80 11.60 9.70
N LEU A 139 13.02 10.94 10.54
CA LEU A 139 11.92 11.54 11.29
C LEU A 139 12.38 11.98 12.67
N ASP A 140 12.14 13.26 13.00
CA ASP A 140 12.43 13.78 14.34
C ASP A 140 11.56 13.06 15.39
N GLN A 141 12.14 12.78 16.54
CA GLN A 141 11.46 12.11 17.66
C GLN A 141 10.23 12.90 18.16
N GLU A 142 10.21 14.21 17.97
CA GLU A 142 9.06 15.06 18.32
C GLU A 142 7.81 14.72 17.49
N PHE A 143 7.96 14.21 16.25
CA PHE A 143 6.82 13.75 15.45
C PHE A 143 6.07 12.58 16.10
N LEU A 144 6.75 11.77 16.91
CA LEU A 144 6.10 10.67 17.63
C LEU A 144 5.13 11.13 18.73
N LYS A 145 5.30 12.37 19.22
CA LYS A 145 4.46 12.97 20.27
C LYS A 145 3.29 13.78 19.69
N ARG A 146 3.39 14.17 18.41
CA ARG A 146 2.35 14.96 17.71
C ARG A 146 1.23 14.07 17.23
N GLY A 147 0.06 14.66 16.99
CA GLY A 147 -1.06 13.98 16.34
C GLY A 147 -0.63 13.37 15.00
N VAL A 148 -1.24 12.25 14.64
CA VAL A 148 -0.90 11.51 13.39
C VAL A 148 -0.99 12.48 12.21
N ASN A 149 0.13 12.71 11.54
CA ASN A 149 0.26 13.58 10.36
C ASN A 149 -0.11 15.06 10.60
N GLU A 150 -0.39 15.49 11.84
CA GLU A 150 -0.84 16.84 12.16
C GLU A 150 0.28 17.88 11.93
N GLY A 151 0.06 18.74 10.92
CA GLY A 151 1.02 19.75 10.51
C GLY A 151 2.32 19.21 9.91
N PHE A 152 2.31 17.97 9.39
CA PHE A 152 3.45 17.40 8.67
C PHE A 152 3.47 17.91 7.23
N SER A 153 4.65 18.14 6.69
CA SER A 153 4.85 18.33 5.24
C SER A 153 4.50 17.05 4.46
N GLY A 154 4.31 17.14 3.16
CA GLY A 154 4.04 15.97 2.32
C GLY A 154 5.07 14.86 2.47
N GLY A 155 6.36 15.22 2.47
CA GLY A 155 7.45 14.26 2.65
C GLY A 155 7.47 13.61 4.03
N GLU A 156 7.17 14.38 5.09
CA GLU A 156 7.07 13.86 6.46
C GLU A 156 5.88 12.91 6.61
N LYS A 157 4.72 13.21 5.99
CA LYS A 157 3.56 12.32 5.95
C LYS A 157 3.90 10.99 5.31
N LYS A 158 4.61 11.00 4.18
CA LYS A 158 5.02 9.77 3.49
C LYS A 158 6.05 8.97 4.29
N ARG A 159 7.03 9.62 4.92
CA ARG A 159 7.98 8.94 5.83
C ARG A 159 7.26 8.36 7.06
N ASN A 160 6.27 9.07 7.60
CA ASN A 160 5.45 8.57 8.71
C ASN A 160 4.60 7.34 8.30
N GLU A 161 4.12 7.30 7.06
CA GLU A 161 3.42 6.14 6.52
C GLU A 161 4.34 4.91 6.40
N ILE A 162 5.59 5.10 5.95
CA ILE A 162 6.60 4.03 5.96
C ILE A 162 6.98 3.61 7.38
N LEU A 163 7.05 4.55 8.34
CA LEU A 163 7.20 4.22 9.77
C LEU A 163 6.07 3.28 10.24
N GLN A 164 4.82 3.60 9.90
CA GLN A 164 3.67 2.76 10.25
C GLN A 164 3.82 1.35 9.66
N MET A 165 4.15 1.22 8.38
CA MET A 165 4.39 -0.05 7.71
C MET A 165 5.49 -0.88 8.40
N LEU A 166 6.64 -0.26 8.70
CA LEU A 166 7.77 -0.95 9.34
C LEU A 166 7.47 -1.36 10.80
N VAL A 167 6.65 -0.58 11.51
CA VAL A 167 6.23 -0.89 12.88
C VAL A 167 5.20 -2.02 12.90
N LEU A 168 4.21 -1.97 12.02
CA LEU A 168 3.11 -2.94 11.98
C LEU A 168 3.51 -4.28 11.35
N LYS A 169 4.53 -4.29 10.47
CA LYS A 169 5.04 -5.49 9.79
C LYS A 169 3.92 -6.32 9.13
N PRO A 170 3.18 -5.74 8.18
CA PRO A 170 2.12 -6.47 7.49
C PRO A 170 2.68 -7.62 6.65
N ASP A 171 1.82 -8.56 6.25
CA ASP A 171 2.18 -9.60 5.28
C ASP A 171 2.15 -9.03 3.85
N LEU A 172 1.25 -8.08 3.56
CA LEU A 172 1.15 -7.39 2.28
C LEU A 172 1.05 -5.89 2.48
N ALA A 173 1.98 -5.12 1.91
CA ALA A 173 1.90 -3.67 1.82
C ALA A 173 1.40 -3.25 0.42
N VAL A 174 0.29 -2.51 0.37
CA VAL A 174 -0.22 -1.84 -0.83
C VAL A 174 0.09 -0.36 -0.70
N LEU A 175 0.92 0.18 -1.57
CA LEU A 175 1.42 1.56 -1.49
C LEU A 175 0.91 2.36 -2.70
N ASP A 176 -0.08 3.24 -2.47
CA ASP A 176 -0.71 4.03 -3.52
C ASP A 176 -0.03 5.40 -3.66
N GLU A 177 0.68 5.58 -4.79
CA GLU A 177 1.41 6.81 -5.15
C GLU A 177 2.26 7.40 -4.00
N THR A 178 2.99 6.51 -3.31
CA THR A 178 3.83 6.90 -2.15
C THR A 178 4.99 7.82 -2.54
N ASP A 179 5.32 7.90 -3.81
CA ASP A 179 6.35 8.77 -4.41
C ASP A 179 5.83 10.15 -4.86
N SER A 180 4.52 10.37 -4.82
CA SER A 180 3.92 11.62 -5.30
C SER A 180 4.33 12.82 -4.42
N GLY A 181 4.84 13.87 -5.08
CA GLY A 181 5.21 15.13 -4.42
C GLY A 181 6.49 15.07 -3.58
N LEU A 182 7.25 13.97 -3.65
CA LEU A 182 8.53 13.85 -2.94
C LEU A 182 9.69 14.49 -3.73
N ASP A 183 10.59 15.16 -3.02
CA ASP A 183 11.93 15.47 -3.51
C ASP A 183 12.80 14.21 -3.58
N ILE A 184 14.00 14.36 -4.13
CA ILE A 184 14.90 13.21 -4.36
C ILE A 184 15.33 12.54 -3.06
N ASP A 185 15.57 13.31 -2.00
CA ASP A 185 16.07 12.76 -0.74
C ASP A 185 14.95 12.06 0.04
N ALA A 186 13.76 12.65 0.09
CA ALA A 186 12.59 12.00 0.66
C ALA A 186 12.22 10.71 -0.11
N LEU A 187 12.31 10.71 -1.45
CA LEU A 187 12.09 9.53 -2.27
C LEU A 187 13.09 8.41 -1.93
N LYS A 188 14.37 8.74 -1.76
CA LYS A 188 15.40 7.75 -1.34
C LYS A 188 15.09 7.18 0.03
N THR A 189 14.76 8.03 1.01
CA THR A 189 14.44 7.59 2.38
C THR A 189 13.23 6.66 2.39
N VAL A 190 12.15 7.03 1.70
CA VAL A 190 10.95 6.20 1.53
C VAL A 190 11.29 4.86 0.86
N SER A 191 12.04 4.90 -0.24
CA SER A 191 12.45 3.70 -0.97
C SER A 191 13.32 2.76 -0.13
N ASN A 192 14.24 3.32 0.66
CA ASN A 192 15.06 2.55 1.62
C ASN A 192 14.17 1.86 2.67
N GLY A 193 13.13 2.56 3.17
CA GLY A 193 12.16 1.99 4.09
C GLY A 193 11.37 0.83 3.47
N VAL A 194 10.93 0.96 2.22
CA VAL A 194 10.26 -0.14 1.48
C VAL A 194 11.21 -1.31 1.28
N ASN A 195 12.47 -1.06 0.90
CA ASN A 195 13.47 -2.13 0.75
C ASN A 195 13.82 -2.80 2.08
N ALA A 196 13.84 -2.06 3.19
CA ALA A 196 14.05 -2.62 4.53
C ALA A 196 12.87 -3.49 5.03
N PHE A 197 11.66 -3.22 4.51
CA PHE A 197 10.48 -4.03 4.80
C PHE A 197 10.51 -5.38 4.08
N ARG A 198 11.09 -5.44 2.87
CA ARG A 198 11.07 -6.64 2.02
C ARG A 198 11.81 -7.81 2.65
N ASP A 199 11.13 -8.95 2.69
CA ASP A 199 11.74 -10.25 3.00
C ASP A 199 11.04 -11.37 2.20
N SER A 200 11.43 -12.63 2.43
CA SER A 200 10.88 -13.79 1.71
C SER A 200 9.44 -14.15 2.12
N SER A 201 8.89 -13.53 3.14
CA SER A 201 7.58 -13.88 3.70
C SER A 201 6.49 -12.84 3.42
N ASN A 202 6.86 -11.59 3.13
CA ASN A 202 5.93 -10.50 2.84
C ASN A 202 5.89 -10.15 1.35
N GLY A 203 4.93 -9.33 0.96
CA GLY A 203 4.80 -8.84 -0.41
C GLY A 203 4.56 -7.34 -0.45
N VAL A 204 4.88 -6.73 -1.60
CA VAL A 204 4.64 -5.31 -1.84
C VAL A 204 3.91 -5.12 -3.16
N LEU A 205 2.82 -4.35 -3.14
CA LEU A 205 2.13 -3.86 -4.32
C LEU A 205 2.33 -2.34 -4.40
N LEU A 206 3.17 -1.91 -5.32
CA LEU A 206 3.40 -0.49 -5.61
C LEU A 206 2.40 -0.03 -6.67
N ILE A 207 1.69 1.05 -6.40
CA ILE A 207 0.90 1.75 -7.40
C ILE A 207 1.61 3.07 -7.66
N THR A 208 2.10 3.25 -8.87
CA THR A 208 2.79 4.48 -9.28
C THR A 208 2.64 4.73 -10.78
N HIS A 209 2.73 5.96 -11.17
CA HIS A 209 2.85 6.36 -12.57
C HIS A 209 4.27 6.88 -12.90
N TYR A 210 5.17 6.89 -11.91
CA TYR A 210 6.56 7.33 -12.06
C TYR A 210 7.54 6.17 -11.98
N GLN A 211 8.44 6.09 -12.96
CA GLN A 211 9.51 5.11 -12.96
C GLN A 211 10.51 5.36 -11.83
N ARG A 212 10.72 6.61 -11.41
CA ARG A 212 11.75 6.96 -10.41
C ARG A 212 11.69 6.14 -9.13
N LEU A 213 10.49 5.81 -8.63
CA LEU A 213 10.35 4.91 -7.49
C LEU A 213 10.90 3.52 -7.81
N LEU A 214 10.59 3.01 -9.02
CA LEU A 214 10.97 1.67 -9.47
C LEU A 214 12.46 1.52 -9.76
N ASP A 215 13.22 2.63 -9.82
CA ASP A 215 14.67 2.60 -9.91
C ASP A 215 15.32 2.28 -8.55
N TYR A 216 14.67 2.69 -7.45
CA TYR A 216 15.11 2.42 -6.08
C TYR A 216 14.48 1.16 -5.49
N VAL A 217 13.19 0.91 -5.78
CA VAL A 217 12.46 -0.30 -5.36
C VAL A 217 12.18 -1.13 -6.60
N VAL A 218 13.13 -2.00 -6.95
CA VAL A 218 13.05 -2.81 -8.17
C VAL A 218 11.93 -3.83 -8.03
N PRO A 219 10.88 -3.79 -8.88
CA PRO A 219 9.80 -4.77 -8.87
C PRO A 219 10.22 -6.06 -9.58
N ASP A 220 9.66 -7.18 -9.12
CA ASP A 220 9.75 -8.48 -9.80
C ASP A 220 8.80 -8.52 -11.00
N PHE A 221 7.62 -7.89 -10.84
CA PHE A 221 6.59 -7.81 -11.88
C PHE A 221 6.05 -6.38 -12.04
N VAL A 222 5.85 -5.97 -13.29
CA VAL A 222 5.19 -4.73 -13.67
C VAL A 222 3.92 -5.06 -14.44
N HIS A 223 2.80 -4.49 -14.03
CA HIS A 223 1.50 -4.68 -14.67
C HIS A 223 0.97 -3.35 -15.20
N VAL A 224 0.40 -3.37 -16.38
CA VAL A 224 -0.26 -2.19 -16.96
C VAL A 224 -1.76 -2.34 -16.79
N LEU A 225 -2.33 -1.43 -16.01
CA LEU A 225 -3.77 -1.32 -15.81
C LEU A 225 -4.35 -0.28 -16.77
N SER A 226 -5.30 -0.68 -17.59
CA SER A 226 -6.06 0.20 -18.48
C SER A 226 -7.52 -0.23 -18.48
N GLU A 227 -8.44 0.74 -18.40
CA GLU A 227 -9.90 0.51 -18.39
C GLU A 227 -10.36 -0.58 -17.42
N GLY A 228 -9.76 -0.60 -16.22
CA GLY A 228 -10.07 -1.56 -15.15
C GLY A 228 -9.54 -2.97 -15.36
N LYS A 229 -8.66 -3.20 -16.34
CA LYS A 229 -8.05 -4.50 -16.64
C LYS A 229 -6.54 -4.44 -16.65
N ILE A 230 -5.88 -5.51 -16.24
CA ILE A 230 -4.46 -5.71 -16.52
C ILE A 230 -4.35 -6.17 -17.97
N ILE A 231 -3.81 -5.28 -18.84
CA ILE A 231 -3.68 -5.53 -20.29
C ILE A 231 -2.32 -6.10 -20.66
N GLN A 232 -1.31 -5.87 -19.83
CA GLN A 232 0.03 -6.42 -20.02
C GLN A 232 0.74 -6.59 -18.67
N SER A 233 1.58 -7.62 -18.60
CA SER A 233 2.49 -7.88 -17.49
C SER A 233 3.88 -8.17 -18.01
N GLY A 234 4.91 -7.78 -17.27
CA GLY A 234 6.31 -7.98 -17.61
C GLY A 234 7.22 -7.72 -16.41
N ASP A 235 8.50 -7.62 -16.66
CA ASP A 235 9.51 -7.27 -15.69
C ASP A 235 9.80 -5.75 -15.66
N LYS A 236 10.84 -5.32 -14.96
CA LYS A 236 11.28 -3.91 -14.89
C LYS A 236 11.43 -3.25 -16.28
N SER A 237 11.77 -4.00 -17.32
CA SER A 237 11.95 -3.43 -18.67
C SER A 237 10.64 -2.87 -19.25
N LEU A 238 9.50 -3.39 -18.80
CA LEU A 238 8.18 -2.86 -19.18
C LEU A 238 7.99 -1.43 -18.65
N ALA A 239 8.41 -1.13 -17.41
CA ALA A 239 8.33 0.23 -16.86
C ALA A 239 9.17 1.23 -17.67
N LEU A 240 10.41 0.86 -18.04
CA LEU A 240 11.27 1.66 -18.91
C LEU A 240 10.62 1.96 -20.27
N LYS A 241 9.96 0.96 -20.85
CA LYS A 241 9.28 1.10 -22.13
C LYS A 241 8.07 2.02 -22.01
N LEU A 242 7.32 1.95 -20.91
CA LEU A 242 6.18 2.84 -20.63
C LEU A 242 6.62 4.29 -20.48
N GLU A 243 7.72 4.54 -19.77
CA GLU A 243 8.25 5.90 -19.63
C GLU A 243 8.69 6.49 -20.98
N SER A 244 9.38 5.70 -21.81
CA SER A 244 9.90 6.17 -23.09
C SER A 244 8.85 6.34 -24.18
N LYS A 245 7.79 5.51 -24.19
CA LYS A 245 6.79 5.45 -25.27
C LYS A 245 5.37 5.85 -24.86
N GLY A 246 5.14 6.10 -23.56
CA GLY A 246 3.79 6.29 -23.01
C GLY A 246 2.95 5.01 -23.09
N TYR A 247 1.63 5.14 -23.00
CA TYR A 247 0.67 4.02 -23.00
C TYR A 247 0.03 3.77 -24.38
N ALA A 248 0.15 4.71 -25.35
CA ALA A 248 -0.58 4.66 -26.62
C ALA A 248 -0.24 3.45 -27.52
N TRP A 249 0.87 2.78 -27.30
CA TRP A 249 1.25 1.59 -28.06
C TRP A 249 0.64 0.28 -27.52
N LEU A 250 -0.11 0.36 -26.43
CA LEU A 250 -0.78 -0.79 -25.77
C LEU A 250 -2.27 -0.87 -26.10
N THR A 251 -2.80 0.14 -26.79
CA THR A 251 -4.23 0.24 -27.21
C THR A 251 -4.40 -0.12 -28.67
#